data_a0695235c09940f0f5bf5c575eca7e96
#
_entry.id   a0695235c09940f0f5bf5c575eca7e96
#
_cell.length_a   1.000
_cell.length_b   1.000
_cell.length_c   1.000
_cell.angle_alpha   90.00
_cell.angle_beta   90.00
_cell.angle_gamma   90.00
#
_symmetry.space_group_name_H-M   'P 1'
#
loop_
_entity.id
_entity.type
_entity.pdbx_description
1 polymer ?
#
loop_
_entity_poly.entity_id
_entity_poly.type
_entity_poly.pdbx_seq_one_letter_code
_entity_poly.pdbx_strand_id
1 'polypeptide(L)'
;MAYANWLQPSKTSGSGNDTVNVSALSSNTGRNARSTTVTFKAANCDDVLRTVLQQGKPETSAIQSTASATQAGGTVTITGTSNSSQLTFSLGTGNLTLNLPTSYSAGGVSTANGAAISGDPGAVQEFTFSIAFIVPANTDIEAKSRQIIVTDHAGNAHTCTLTLAAGDAYLTVSPTSVEIPWDASESKSFTVESNTNWTIA
;
A
#
# COMPACT_ATOMS: atom_id res chain seq x y z
N MET A 1 -33.63 -21.96 3.00
CA MET A 1 -33.90 -20.50 3.12
C MET A 1 -33.69 -19.90 1.75
N ALA A 2 -34.56 -19.01 1.33
CA ALA A 2 -34.59 -18.51 -0.05
C ALA A 2 -33.95 -17.11 -0.25
N TYR A 3 -33.21 -16.61 0.71
CA TYR A 3 -32.47 -15.34 0.60
C TYR A 3 -30.99 -15.52 0.96
N ALA A 4 -30.15 -14.57 0.53
CA ALA A 4 -28.70 -14.66 0.73
C ALA A 4 -28.30 -14.62 2.22
N ASN A 5 -27.19 -15.26 2.55
CA ASN A 5 -26.67 -15.40 3.93
C ASN A 5 -26.21 -14.07 4.56
N TRP A 6 -26.05 -13.02 3.77
CA TRP A 6 -25.70 -11.68 4.29
C TRP A 6 -26.92 -10.88 4.79
N LEU A 7 -28.17 -11.35 4.51
CA LEU A 7 -29.40 -10.68 4.93
C LEU A 7 -29.97 -11.32 6.20
N GLN A 8 -30.38 -10.49 7.15
CA GLN A 8 -31.02 -10.88 8.40
C GLN A 8 -32.41 -10.25 8.51
N PRO A 9 -33.49 -10.99 8.35
CA PRO A 9 -34.83 -10.55 8.76
C PRO A 9 -34.98 -10.54 10.28
N SER A 10 -35.72 -9.58 10.81
CA SER A 10 -36.04 -9.50 12.26
C SER A 10 -36.90 -10.67 12.75
N LYS A 11 -37.65 -11.29 11.85
CA LYS A 11 -38.49 -12.46 12.08
C LYS A 11 -38.69 -13.25 10.78
N THR A 12 -38.98 -14.53 10.88
CA THR A 12 -39.21 -15.45 9.74
C THR A 12 -40.65 -15.95 9.68
N SER A 13 -41.51 -15.59 10.63
CA SER A 13 -42.93 -15.92 10.68
C SER A 13 -43.72 -14.84 11.43
N GLY A 14 -45.01 -14.78 11.23
CA GLY A 14 -45.94 -13.85 11.89
C GLY A 14 -47.38 -14.18 11.58
N SER A 15 -48.31 -13.42 12.15
CA SER A 15 -49.73 -13.53 11.89
C SER A 15 -50.38 -12.17 11.92
N GLY A 16 -51.41 -11.93 11.08
CA GLY A 16 -52.08 -10.64 10.96
C GLY A 16 -51.20 -9.56 10.35
N ASN A 17 -51.48 -8.29 10.62
CA ASN A 17 -50.68 -7.17 10.18
C ASN A 17 -49.41 -7.06 11.01
N ASP A 18 -48.26 -7.05 10.34
CA ASP A 18 -46.98 -7.05 11.02
C ASP A 18 -45.88 -6.37 10.20
N THR A 19 -44.79 -5.99 10.86
CA THR A 19 -43.60 -5.39 10.23
C THR A 19 -42.39 -6.32 10.34
N VAL A 20 -41.72 -6.52 9.21
CA VAL A 20 -40.43 -7.26 9.14
C VAL A 20 -39.36 -6.27 8.78
N ASN A 21 -38.43 -6.02 9.70
CA ASN A 21 -37.21 -5.27 9.42
C ASN A 21 -36.17 -6.20 8.82
N VAL A 22 -35.37 -5.69 7.91
CA VAL A 22 -34.24 -6.42 7.32
C VAL A 22 -32.94 -5.62 7.54
N SER A 23 -31.87 -6.32 7.89
CA SER A 23 -30.54 -5.75 8.07
C SER A 23 -29.50 -6.61 7.37
N ALA A 24 -28.33 -6.01 7.09
CA ALA A 24 -27.19 -6.77 6.56
C ALA A 24 -26.30 -7.27 7.72
N LEU A 25 -25.89 -8.54 7.66
CA LEU A 25 -24.97 -9.16 8.61
C LEU A 25 -23.52 -8.77 8.35
N SER A 26 -23.20 -8.27 7.14
CA SER A 26 -21.87 -7.84 6.75
C SER A 26 -21.91 -6.65 5.81
N SER A 27 -20.86 -5.81 5.88
CA SER A 27 -20.67 -4.74 4.92
C SER A 27 -20.46 -5.30 3.52
N ASN A 28 -20.95 -4.59 2.50
CA ASN A 28 -20.55 -4.84 1.12
C ASN A 28 -19.30 -4.00 0.83
N THR A 29 -18.15 -4.65 0.73
CA THR A 29 -16.86 -3.99 0.51
C THR A 29 -16.53 -3.78 -0.96
N GLY A 30 -17.28 -4.42 -1.87
CA GLY A 30 -17.17 -4.22 -3.31
C GLY A 30 -17.91 -2.97 -3.80
N ARG A 31 -17.55 -2.49 -4.99
CA ARG A 31 -18.17 -1.32 -5.62
C ARG A 31 -19.59 -1.61 -6.12
N ASN A 32 -19.86 -2.85 -6.52
CA ASN A 32 -21.18 -3.21 -7.02
C ASN A 32 -22.15 -3.46 -5.87
N ALA A 33 -23.37 -2.96 -6.03
CA ALA A 33 -24.46 -3.33 -5.14
C ALA A 33 -24.72 -4.84 -5.22
N ARG A 34 -25.11 -5.45 -4.10
CA ARG A 34 -25.57 -6.83 -4.06
C ARG A 34 -27.05 -6.91 -3.70
N SER A 35 -27.75 -7.88 -4.24
CA SER A 35 -29.18 -8.03 -4.01
C SER A 35 -29.56 -9.48 -3.72
N THR A 36 -30.71 -9.64 -3.06
CA THR A 36 -31.35 -10.93 -2.84
C THR A 36 -32.85 -10.75 -2.83
N THR A 37 -33.59 -11.83 -3.11
CA THR A 37 -35.05 -11.83 -3.07
C THR A 37 -35.51 -12.53 -1.79
N VAL A 38 -36.45 -11.92 -1.08
CA VAL A 38 -37.19 -12.51 0.03
C VAL A 38 -38.57 -12.88 -0.48
N THR A 39 -39.01 -14.10 -0.23
CA THR A 39 -40.33 -14.58 -0.61
C THR A 39 -41.20 -14.72 0.64
N PHE A 40 -42.32 -13.99 0.69
CA PHE A 40 -43.35 -14.12 1.71
C PHE A 40 -44.41 -15.10 1.23
N LYS A 41 -44.80 -16.04 2.09
CA LYS A 41 -45.76 -17.09 1.78
C LYS A 41 -46.85 -17.14 2.81
N ALA A 42 -48.09 -17.33 2.35
CA ALA A 42 -49.23 -17.61 3.21
C ALA A 42 -50.13 -18.69 2.58
N ALA A 43 -50.88 -19.43 3.39
CA ALA A 43 -51.81 -20.42 2.89
C ALA A 43 -52.90 -19.76 2.03
N ASN A 44 -53.19 -20.36 0.88
CA ASN A 44 -54.20 -19.90 -0.09
C ASN A 44 -53.95 -18.50 -0.68
N CYS A 45 -52.69 -18.04 -0.68
CA CYS A 45 -52.25 -16.81 -1.31
C CYS A 45 -51.08 -17.07 -2.24
N ASP A 46 -50.94 -16.25 -3.26
CA ASP A 46 -49.74 -16.29 -4.13
C ASP A 46 -48.52 -15.80 -3.37
N ASP A 47 -47.35 -16.37 -3.71
CA ASP A 47 -46.06 -15.98 -3.17
C ASP A 47 -45.77 -14.50 -3.50
N VAL A 48 -45.37 -13.73 -2.50
CA VAL A 48 -44.98 -12.32 -2.67
C VAL A 48 -43.45 -12.19 -2.58
N LEU A 49 -42.82 -11.77 -3.65
CA LEU A 49 -41.39 -11.57 -3.75
C LEU A 49 -41.03 -10.11 -3.51
N ARG A 50 -39.99 -9.86 -2.73
CA ARG A 50 -39.42 -8.54 -2.51
C ARG A 50 -37.90 -8.58 -2.63
N THR A 51 -37.35 -7.66 -3.39
CA THR A 51 -35.88 -7.52 -3.55
C THR A 51 -35.35 -6.63 -2.45
N VAL A 52 -34.27 -7.08 -1.81
CA VAL A 52 -33.46 -6.28 -0.89
C VAL A 52 -32.12 -6.01 -1.56
N LEU A 53 -31.76 -4.74 -1.63
CA LEU A 53 -30.52 -4.24 -2.23
C LEU A 53 -29.62 -3.68 -1.12
N GLN A 54 -28.35 -4.11 -1.09
CA GLN A 54 -27.31 -3.46 -0.32
C GLN A 54 -26.37 -2.73 -1.27
N GLN A 55 -26.20 -1.42 -1.06
CA GLN A 55 -25.33 -0.58 -1.88
C GLN A 55 -23.87 -1.08 -1.83
N GLY A 56 -23.14 -0.81 -2.90
CA GLY A 56 -21.70 -1.01 -2.93
C GLY A 56 -20.96 0.05 -2.12
N LYS A 57 -19.76 -0.27 -1.67
CA LYS A 57 -18.84 0.70 -1.06
C LYS A 57 -18.33 1.65 -2.16
N PRO A 58 -18.30 2.97 -1.93
CA PRO A 58 -17.62 3.88 -2.84
C PRO A 58 -16.20 3.42 -3.16
N GLU A 59 -15.73 3.72 -4.35
CA GLU A 59 -14.37 3.37 -4.77
C GLU A 59 -13.34 4.04 -3.85
N THR A 60 -12.37 3.25 -3.39
CA THR A 60 -11.35 3.72 -2.44
C THR A 60 -10.11 2.84 -2.50
N SER A 61 -9.00 3.41 -2.03
CA SER A 61 -7.77 2.70 -1.73
C SER A 61 -7.23 3.11 -0.36
N ALA A 62 -6.37 2.29 0.21
CA ALA A 62 -5.59 2.60 1.39
C ALA A 62 -4.21 1.97 1.23
N ILE A 63 -3.16 2.66 1.67
CA ILE A 63 -1.77 2.19 1.63
C ILE A 63 -1.16 2.33 3.02
N GLN A 64 -0.24 1.46 3.40
CA GLN A 64 0.52 1.66 4.63
C GLN A 64 1.18 3.05 4.64
N SER A 65 1.17 3.73 5.78
CA SER A 65 1.65 5.13 5.86
C SER A 65 3.17 5.25 5.75
N THR A 66 3.90 4.22 6.19
CA THR A 66 5.37 4.21 6.22
C THR A 66 5.94 2.85 5.81
N ALA A 67 7.13 2.89 5.23
CA ALA A 67 7.97 1.72 4.96
C ALA A 67 9.43 2.12 5.22
N SER A 68 10.31 1.16 5.49
CA SER A 68 11.72 1.43 5.74
C SER A 68 12.65 0.39 5.14
N ALA A 69 13.85 0.83 4.79
CA ALA A 69 14.98 -0.01 4.42
C ALA A 69 16.16 0.32 5.33
N THR A 70 17.01 -0.68 5.59
CA THR A 70 18.32 -0.47 6.22
C THR A 70 19.26 0.26 5.27
N GLN A 71 20.40 0.75 5.76
CA GLN A 71 21.42 1.39 4.92
C GLN A 71 21.88 0.55 3.72
N ALA A 72 21.83 -0.78 3.84
CA ALA A 72 22.19 -1.69 2.75
C ALA A 72 21.17 -1.68 1.59
N GLY A 73 20.01 -1.06 1.77
CA GLY A 73 18.93 -1.10 0.80
C GLY A 73 18.27 -2.47 0.70
N GLY A 74 17.89 -2.86 -0.53
CA GLY A 74 17.25 -4.15 -0.82
C GLY A 74 15.81 -3.98 -1.33
N THR A 75 15.06 -5.08 -1.35
CA THR A 75 13.66 -5.04 -1.80
C THR A 75 12.74 -4.64 -0.65
N VAL A 76 11.95 -3.58 -0.85
CA VAL A 76 10.91 -3.14 0.07
C VAL A 76 9.56 -3.31 -0.59
N THR A 77 8.68 -4.10 0.03
CA THR A 77 7.30 -4.29 -0.43
C THR A 77 6.36 -3.39 0.36
N ILE A 78 5.60 -2.57 -0.35
CA ILE A 78 4.57 -1.70 0.19
C ILE A 78 3.22 -2.34 -0.12
N THR A 79 2.34 -2.39 0.89
CA THR A 79 1.05 -3.05 0.81
C THR A 79 -0.11 -2.10 1.08
N GLY A 80 -1.28 -2.50 0.63
CA GLY A 80 -2.50 -1.77 0.89
C GLY A 80 -3.75 -2.57 0.52
N THR A 81 -4.89 -1.93 0.63
CA THR A 81 -6.19 -2.49 0.23
C THR A 81 -6.92 -1.54 -0.71
N SER A 82 -7.76 -2.08 -1.57
CA SER A 82 -8.57 -1.30 -2.49
C SER A 82 -9.79 -2.10 -2.97
N ASN A 83 -10.84 -1.39 -3.37
CA ASN A 83 -11.90 -1.93 -4.20
C ASN A 83 -11.93 -1.29 -5.59
N SER A 84 -10.85 -0.58 -6.00
CA SER A 84 -10.76 0.11 -7.28
C SER A 84 -10.62 -0.85 -8.46
N SER A 85 -11.08 -0.42 -9.63
CA SER A 85 -10.87 -1.13 -10.90
C SER A 85 -9.49 -0.91 -11.49
N GLN A 86 -8.76 0.09 -10.99
CA GLN A 86 -7.44 0.51 -11.46
C GLN A 86 -6.69 1.21 -10.34
N LEU A 87 -5.40 0.94 -10.23
CA LEU A 87 -4.50 1.70 -9.36
C LEU A 87 -3.33 2.26 -10.16
N THR A 88 -2.99 3.51 -9.89
CA THR A 88 -1.83 4.18 -10.47
C THR A 88 -0.87 4.56 -9.35
N PHE A 89 0.38 4.11 -9.46
CA PHE A 89 1.44 4.48 -8.54
C PHE A 89 2.32 5.56 -9.16
N SER A 90 2.76 6.49 -8.32
CA SER A 90 3.71 7.54 -8.70
C SER A 90 4.67 7.84 -7.55
N LEU A 91 5.79 8.51 -7.89
CA LEU A 91 6.75 8.99 -6.90
C LEU A 91 6.43 10.45 -6.56
N GLY A 92 6.26 10.74 -5.27
CA GLY A 92 6.09 12.07 -4.73
C GLY A 92 7.41 12.73 -4.34
N THR A 93 7.36 13.62 -3.36
CA THR A 93 8.53 14.37 -2.86
C THR A 93 9.51 13.47 -2.10
N GLY A 94 10.78 13.88 -2.05
CA GLY A 94 11.85 13.22 -1.29
C GLY A 94 13.18 13.22 -2.02
N ASN A 95 14.25 12.86 -1.31
CA ASN A 95 15.64 12.84 -1.78
C ASN A 95 16.16 11.42 -2.08
N LEU A 96 15.38 10.37 -1.80
CA LEU A 96 15.72 8.99 -2.18
C LEU A 96 15.42 8.78 -3.67
N THR A 97 16.42 8.39 -4.43
CA THR A 97 16.25 8.03 -5.85
C THR A 97 15.72 6.61 -5.96
N LEU A 98 14.56 6.45 -6.58
CA LEU A 98 13.90 5.17 -6.84
C LEU A 98 13.43 5.09 -8.28
N ASN A 99 13.44 3.89 -8.83
CA ASN A 99 12.73 3.60 -10.06
C ASN A 99 11.31 3.12 -9.72
N LEU A 100 10.32 3.71 -10.36
CA LEU A 100 8.93 3.27 -10.21
C LEU A 100 8.75 1.90 -10.89
N PRO A 101 8.27 0.88 -10.17
CA PRO A 101 7.95 -0.41 -10.78
C PRO A 101 6.88 -0.28 -11.87
N THR A 102 7.05 -1.02 -12.95
CA THR A 102 6.10 -1.03 -14.08
C THR A 102 4.84 -1.82 -13.80
N SER A 103 4.85 -2.65 -12.74
CA SER A 103 3.71 -3.49 -12.33
C SER A 103 3.63 -3.63 -10.82
N TYR A 104 2.48 -4.04 -10.34
CA TYR A 104 2.17 -4.34 -8.94
C TYR A 104 1.28 -5.60 -8.89
N SER A 105 1.08 -6.17 -7.70
CA SER A 105 0.14 -7.28 -7.49
C SER A 105 -1.19 -6.73 -6.98
N ALA A 106 -2.30 -7.08 -7.61
CA ALA A 106 -3.66 -6.77 -7.18
C ALA A 106 -4.44 -8.06 -6.97
N GLY A 107 -4.85 -8.37 -5.73
CA GLY A 107 -5.54 -9.63 -5.43
C GLY A 107 -4.74 -10.88 -5.82
N GLY A 108 -3.41 -10.82 -5.82
CA GLY A 108 -2.52 -11.90 -6.25
C GLY A 108 -2.23 -11.95 -7.76
N VAL A 109 -2.81 -11.06 -8.56
CA VAL A 109 -2.59 -10.99 -10.01
C VAL A 109 -1.65 -9.82 -10.33
N SER A 110 -0.63 -10.08 -11.18
CA SER A 110 0.28 -9.03 -11.67
C SER A 110 -0.47 -8.10 -12.62
N THR A 111 -0.43 -6.80 -12.32
CA THR A 111 -1.12 -5.75 -13.09
C THR A 111 -0.12 -4.67 -13.45
N ALA A 112 -0.13 -4.19 -14.69
CA ALA A 112 0.70 -3.06 -15.10
C ALA A 112 0.25 -1.79 -14.36
N ASN A 113 1.20 -0.94 -13.99
CA ASN A 113 0.90 0.33 -13.33
C ASN A 113 -0.02 1.20 -14.19
N GLY A 114 -1.15 1.64 -13.63
CA GLY A 114 -2.14 2.44 -14.33
C GLY A 114 -3.02 1.67 -15.33
N ALA A 115 -2.94 0.34 -15.37
CA ALA A 115 -3.84 -0.47 -16.19
C ALA A 115 -5.06 -0.96 -15.37
N ALA A 116 -6.14 -1.30 -16.08
CA ALA A 116 -7.31 -1.94 -15.48
C ALA A 116 -6.92 -3.31 -14.89
N ILE A 117 -7.42 -3.59 -13.69
CA ILE A 117 -7.17 -4.84 -12.97
C ILE A 117 -8.02 -5.96 -13.59
N SER A 118 -7.35 -7.03 -14.04
CA SER A 118 -8.02 -8.17 -14.67
C SER A 118 -9.02 -8.83 -13.71
N GLY A 119 -10.22 -9.12 -14.22
CA GLY A 119 -11.30 -9.73 -13.44
C GLY A 119 -11.95 -8.79 -12.41
N ASP A 120 -11.48 -7.56 -12.29
CA ASP A 120 -12.05 -6.51 -11.43
C ASP A 120 -12.53 -7.01 -10.05
N PRO A 121 -11.63 -7.53 -9.21
CA PRO A 121 -12.01 -8.08 -7.91
C PRO A 121 -12.71 -7.05 -7.02
N GLY A 122 -12.39 -5.77 -7.18
CA GLY A 122 -12.96 -4.64 -6.45
C GLY A 122 -14.44 -4.41 -6.72
N ALA A 123 -14.97 -4.94 -7.83
CA ALA A 123 -16.41 -4.89 -8.09
C ALA A 123 -17.21 -5.68 -7.04
N VAL A 124 -16.66 -6.80 -6.56
CA VAL A 124 -17.35 -7.73 -5.64
C VAL A 124 -16.90 -7.53 -4.19
N GLN A 125 -15.61 -7.32 -3.95
CA GLN A 125 -15.04 -7.16 -2.61
C GLN A 125 -13.73 -6.39 -2.65
N GLU A 126 -13.35 -5.81 -1.51
CA GLU A 126 -12.04 -5.22 -1.30
C GLU A 126 -10.95 -6.30 -1.43
N PHE A 127 -9.84 -5.95 -2.06
CA PHE A 127 -8.67 -6.81 -2.27
C PHE A 127 -7.40 -6.15 -1.72
N THR A 128 -6.38 -6.96 -1.47
CA THR A 128 -5.05 -6.48 -1.11
C THR A 128 -4.22 -6.22 -2.36
N PHE A 129 -3.37 -5.19 -2.33
CA PHE A 129 -2.35 -4.97 -3.33
C PHE A 129 -0.96 -4.88 -2.71
N SER A 130 0.06 -5.12 -3.52
CA SER A 130 1.46 -4.90 -3.13
C SER A 130 2.30 -4.42 -4.31
N ILE A 131 3.25 -3.53 -4.02
CA ILE A 131 4.24 -3.04 -4.97
C ILE A 131 5.63 -3.14 -4.35
N ALA A 132 6.61 -3.68 -5.10
CA ALA A 132 7.96 -3.92 -4.62
C ALA A 132 8.95 -2.92 -5.26
N PHE A 133 9.69 -2.21 -4.43
CA PHE A 133 10.75 -1.29 -4.82
C PHE A 133 12.12 -1.89 -4.55
N ILE A 134 13.04 -1.74 -5.49
CA ILE A 134 14.46 -2.01 -5.24
C ILE A 134 15.09 -0.71 -4.75
N VAL A 135 15.50 -0.71 -3.49
CA VAL A 135 16.08 0.46 -2.80
C VAL A 135 17.60 0.31 -2.85
N PRO A 136 18.35 1.29 -3.39
CA PRO A 136 19.81 1.25 -3.41
C PRO A 136 20.39 1.36 -1.99
N ALA A 137 21.65 0.96 -1.80
CA ALA A 137 22.36 1.22 -0.55
C ALA A 137 22.57 2.72 -0.34
N ASN A 138 22.59 3.17 0.92
CA ASN A 138 22.91 4.52 1.31
C ASN A 138 24.31 4.59 1.93
N THR A 139 25.22 5.26 1.26
CA THR A 139 26.58 5.50 1.76
C THR A 139 26.73 6.86 2.45
N ASP A 140 25.68 7.72 2.36
CA ASP A 140 25.67 9.02 3.00
C ASP A 140 25.27 8.89 4.48
N ILE A 141 25.79 9.75 5.30
CA ILE A 141 25.52 9.77 6.75
C ILE A 141 24.12 10.29 7.12
N GLU A 142 23.34 10.67 6.13
CA GLU A 142 21.97 11.15 6.31
C GLU A 142 20.97 10.14 5.76
N ALA A 143 19.87 9.97 6.49
CA ALA A 143 18.74 9.18 6.01
C ALA A 143 18.07 9.85 4.81
N LYS A 144 17.56 9.03 3.88
CA LYS A 144 16.85 9.48 2.69
C LYS A 144 15.41 9.00 2.73
N SER A 145 14.53 9.74 2.08
CA SER A 145 13.13 9.32 1.99
C SER A 145 12.53 9.66 0.62
N ARG A 146 11.44 8.96 0.28
CA ARG A 146 10.62 9.19 -0.90
C ARG A 146 9.17 8.87 -0.60
N GLN A 147 8.26 9.72 -1.03
CA GLN A 147 6.85 9.43 -1.02
C GLN A 147 6.48 8.54 -2.21
N ILE A 148 5.68 7.51 -1.92
CA ILE A 148 5.02 6.67 -2.90
C ILE A 148 3.54 6.95 -2.80
N ILE A 149 2.92 7.36 -3.91
CA ILE A 149 1.52 7.74 -3.99
C ILE A 149 0.79 6.67 -4.77
N VAL A 150 -0.31 6.15 -4.23
CA VAL A 150 -1.30 5.35 -4.95
C VAL A 150 -2.53 6.20 -5.19
N THR A 151 -3.01 6.19 -6.43
CA THR A 151 -4.25 6.86 -6.83
C THR A 151 -5.20 5.81 -7.40
N ASP A 152 -6.43 5.76 -6.89
CA ASP A 152 -7.49 4.89 -7.42
C ASP A 152 -8.15 5.48 -8.67
N HIS A 153 -9.02 4.71 -9.32
CA HIS A 153 -9.70 5.16 -10.54
C HIS A 153 -10.64 6.34 -10.31
N ALA A 154 -11.16 6.51 -9.09
CA ALA A 154 -11.98 7.66 -8.70
C ALA A 154 -11.15 8.93 -8.43
N GLY A 155 -9.81 8.85 -8.43
CA GLY A 155 -8.90 9.97 -8.20
C GLY A 155 -8.53 10.20 -6.74
N ASN A 156 -8.91 9.31 -5.81
CA ASN A 156 -8.47 9.40 -4.42
C ASN A 156 -7.00 8.96 -4.32
N ALA A 157 -6.16 9.82 -3.72
CA ALA A 157 -4.73 9.58 -3.59
C ALA A 157 -4.32 9.36 -2.12
N HIS A 158 -3.47 8.37 -1.88
CA HIS A 158 -2.92 8.04 -0.57
C HIS A 158 -1.41 7.86 -0.67
N THR A 159 -0.70 8.19 0.41
CA THR A 159 0.76 8.28 0.40
C THR A 159 1.38 7.36 1.44
N CYS A 160 2.44 6.64 1.04
CA CYS A 160 3.38 5.94 1.90
C CYS A 160 4.73 6.67 1.85
N THR A 161 5.37 6.92 3.00
CA THR A 161 6.73 7.44 3.06
C THR A 161 7.71 6.29 3.26
N LEU A 162 8.54 6.02 2.25
CA LEU A 162 9.64 5.06 2.33
C LEU A 162 10.90 5.78 2.79
N THR A 163 11.49 5.31 3.89
CA THR A 163 12.72 5.84 4.48
C THR A 163 13.85 4.83 4.34
N LEU A 164 15.01 5.29 3.88
CA LEU A 164 16.28 4.56 3.82
C LEU A 164 17.18 5.08 4.94
N ALA A 165 17.65 4.18 5.81
CA ALA A 165 18.53 4.54 6.93
C ALA A 165 19.83 5.20 6.43
N ALA A 166 20.42 6.04 7.29
CA ALA A 166 21.75 6.62 7.07
C ALA A 166 22.83 5.54 6.96
N GLY A 167 23.86 5.81 6.18
CA GLY A 167 25.08 5.00 6.16
C GLY A 167 25.96 5.28 7.38
N ASP A 168 26.92 4.39 7.64
CA ASP A 168 27.85 4.55 8.73
C ASP A 168 28.86 5.67 8.43
N ALA A 169 29.18 6.47 9.43
CA ALA A 169 30.28 7.43 9.35
C ALA A 169 31.61 6.67 9.37
N TYR A 170 32.55 7.08 8.53
CA TYR A 170 33.89 6.53 8.52
C TYR A 170 34.95 7.61 8.36
N LEU A 171 36.14 7.33 8.91
CA LEU A 171 37.36 8.09 8.72
C LEU A 171 38.52 7.11 8.71
N THR A 172 39.25 7.10 7.62
CA THR A 172 40.52 6.35 7.47
C THR A 172 41.65 7.28 7.09
N VAL A 173 42.83 7.03 7.62
CA VAL A 173 44.02 7.82 7.32
C VAL A 173 45.18 6.86 7.03
N SER A 174 45.85 7.07 5.92
CA SER A 174 47.03 6.27 5.50
C SER A 174 48.16 7.15 4.95
N PRO A 175 49.42 6.75 5.12
CA PRO A 175 49.91 5.64 5.95
C PRO A 175 49.76 5.92 7.45
N THR A 176 50.02 4.96 8.32
CA THR A 176 49.93 5.12 9.78
C THR A 176 51.02 6.02 10.36
N SER A 177 52.11 6.22 9.65
CA SER A 177 53.23 7.12 10.01
C SER A 177 53.94 7.63 8.75
N VAL A 178 54.51 8.79 8.83
CA VAL A 178 55.42 9.35 7.83
C VAL A 178 56.70 9.83 8.52
N GLU A 179 57.83 9.72 7.84
CA GLU A 179 59.11 10.22 8.31
C GLU A 179 59.50 11.44 7.48
N ILE A 180 59.77 12.55 8.14
CA ILE A 180 60.27 13.77 7.51
C ILE A 180 61.77 13.87 7.79
N PRO A 181 62.63 14.14 6.74
CA PRO A 181 64.04 14.33 6.93
C PRO A 181 64.36 15.44 7.92
N TRP A 182 65.48 15.32 8.64
CA TRP A 182 65.89 16.28 9.66
C TRP A 182 66.15 17.69 9.10
N ASP A 183 66.49 17.81 7.83
CA ASP A 183 66.76 19.05 7.13
C ASP A 183 65.51 19.71 6.51
N ALA A 184 64.36 19.12 6.74
CA ALA A 184 63.07 19.55 6.16
C ALA A 184 63.05 19.63 4.63
N SER A 185 63.92 18.89 3.95
CA SER A 185 64.08 18.91 2.48
C SER A 185 62.91 18.32 1.69
N GLU A 186 62.04 17.54 2.37
CA GLU A 186 60.88 16.86 1.77
C GLU A 186 59.60 17.07 2.60
N SER A 187 58.48 17.12 1.92
CA SER A 187 57.15 16.99 2.56
C SER A 187 56.63 15.58 2.37
N LYS A 188 55.93 15.05 3.36
CA LYS A 188 55.19 13.77 3.31
C LYS A 188 53.72 14.03 3.50
N SER A 189 52.87 13.14 2.99
CA SER A 189 51.43 13.31 3.03
C SER A 189 50.74 12.12 3.68
N PHE A 190 49.62 12.39 4.34
CA PHE A 190 48.59 11.44 4.67
C PHE A 190 47.44 11.56 3.67
N THR A 191 46.89 10.42 3.28
CA THR A 191 45.63 10.36 2.53
C THR A 191 44.52 10.15 3.53
N VAL A 192 43.52 11.01 3.51
CA VAL A 192 42.32 10.97 4.35
C VAL A 192 41.14 10.56 3.47
N GLU A 193 40.43 9.50 3.88
CA GLU A 193 39.17 9.10 3.29
C GLU A 193 38.07 9.17 4.35
N SER A 194 37.01 9.92 4.09
CA SER A 194 35.91 10.14 5.02
C SER A 194 34.64 10.55 4.29
N ASN A 195 33.46 10.16 4.83
CA ASN A 195 32.15 10.68 4.41
C ASN A 195 31.62 11.75 5.35
N THR A 196 32.46 12.24 6.31
CA THR A 196 32.12 13.33 7.25
C THR A 196 33.17 14.43 7.22
N ASN A 197 32.88 15.57 7.83
CA ASN A 197 33.87 16.60 8.08
C ASN A 197 34.89 16.09 9.11
N TRP A 198 36.17 16.38 8.90
CA TRP A 198 37.25 16.03 9.80
C TRP A 198 38.17 17.23 10.09
N THR A 199 38.88 17.15 11.18
CA THR A 199 39.84 18.19 11.63
C THR A 199 41.11 17.53 12.14
N ILE A 200 42.24 18.26 12.02
CA ILE A 200 43.50 17.90 12.71
C ILE A 200 43.57 18.76 13.97
N ALA A 201 43.78 18.13 15.13
CA ALA A 201 43.93 18.77 16.41
C ALA A 201 45.38 18.75 16.89
#